data_13243f6f55d83e5308e44b30d53a7868
#
_entry.id   13243f6f55d83e5308e44b30d53a7868
#
_cell.length_a   1.000
_cell.length_b   1.000
_cell.length_c   1.000
_cell.angle_alpha   90.00
_cell.angle_beta   90.00
_cell.angle_gamma   90.00
#
_symmetry.space_group_name_H-M   'P 1'
#
loop_
_entity.id
_entity.type
_entity.pdbx_description
1 polymer ?
#
loop_
_entity_poly.entity_id
_entity_poly.type
_entity_poly.pdbx_seq_one_letter_code
_entity_poly.pdbx_strand_id
1 'polypeptide(L)'
;MSKILIIEDEVAIADLEKDYLELSDFKVDICNTGDEGLKTALAGDYDLIILDLMLPGMDGYQVCRELRTTSQVPIIMLSAKGEIFDKVLGLELGADDYMI
;
A
#
# COMPACT_ATOMS: atom_id res chain seq x y z
N MET A 1 -2.45 -8.64 17.53
CA MET A 1 -3.26 -8.44 16.31
C MET A 1 -2.47 -7.61 15.31
N SER A 2 -2.33 -8.11 14.09
CA SER A 2 -1.58 -7.39 13.06
C SER A 2 -2.37 -6.20 12.53
N LYS A 3 -1.65 -5.12 12.29
CA LYS A 3 -2.22 -3.86 11.85
C LYS A 3 -1.78 -3.56 10.42
N ILE A 4 -2.76 -3.35 9.54
CA ILE A 4 -2.54 -3.16 8.11
C ILE A 4 -3.02 -1.77 7.70
N LEU A 5 -2.22 -1.09 6.88
CA LEU A 5 -2.62 0.16 6.25
C LEU A 5 -2.90 -0.10 4.78
N ILE A 6 -4.07 0.32 4.31
CA ILE A 6 -4.44 0.27 2.89
C ILE A 6 -4.37 1.69 2.35
N ILE A 7 -3.61 1.89 1.27
CA ILE A 7 -3.53 3.17 0.57
C ILE A 7 -4.15 2.97 -0.80
N GLU A 8 -5.40 3.41 -0.96
CA GLU A 8 -6.22 3.16 -2.14
C GLU A 8 -7.20 4.31 -2.34
N ASP A 9 -7.21 4.92 -3.52
CA ASP A 9 -8.05 6.09 -3.80
C ASP A 9 -9.52 5.73 -4.05
N GLU A 10 -9.81 4.53 -4.52
CA GLU A 10 -11.20 4.11 -4.71
C GLU A 10 -11.78 3.57 -3.41
N VAL A 11 -12.70 4.34 -2.81
CA VAL A 11 -13.27 4.02 -1.51
C VAL A 11 -13.94 2.64 -1.50
N ALA A 12 -14.67 2.29 -2.56
CA ALA A 12 -15.36 1.01 -2.63
C ALA A 12 -14.38 -0.16 -2.60
N ILE A 13 -13.25 -0.04 -3.30
CA ILE A 13 -12.22 -1.08 -3.31
C ILE A 13 -11.53 -1.17 -1.96
N ALA A 14 -11.18 -0.03 -1.39
CA ALA A 14 -10.55 0.02 -0.07
C ALA A 14 -11.44 -0.63 1.00
N ASP A 15 -12.72 -0.31 0.99
CA ASP A 15 -13.67 -0.87 1.94
C ASP A 15 -13.81 -2.38 1.79
N LEU A 16 -13.83 -2.87 0.55
CA LEU A 16 -13.92 -4.30 0.27
C LEU A 16 -12.68 -5.03 0.80
N GLU A 17 -11.50 -4.47 0.55
CA GLU A 17 -10.25 -5.04 1.05
C GLU A 17 -10.22 -5.05 2.58
N LYS A 18 -10.66 -3.97 3.19
CA LYS A 18 -10.72 -3.85 4.64
C LYS A 18 -11.65 -4.91 5.24
N ASP A 19 -12.86 -5.05 4.69
CA ASP A 19 -13.82 -6.03 5.18
C ASP A 19 -13.24 -7.44 5.12
N TYR A 20 -12.59 -7.78 4.01
CA TYR A 20 -11.98 -9.08 3.83
C TYR A 20 -10.89 -9.36 4.85
N LEU A 21 -10.02 -8.39 5.07
CA LEU A 21 -8.91 -8.54 6.02
C LEU A 21 -9.40 -8.58 7.47
N GLU A 22 -10.43 -7.82 7.79
CA GLU A 22 -10.99 -7.84 9.14
C GLU A 22 -11.65 -9.19 9.49
N LEU A 23 -12.11 -9.93 8.48
CA LEU A 23 -12.61 -11.28 8.69
C LEU A 23 -11.50 -12.22 9.18
N SER A 24 -10.25 -11.90 8.90
CA SER A 24 -9.09 -12.67 9.34
C SER A 24 -8.45 -12.08 10.60
N ASP A 25 -9.17 -11.26 11.32
CA ASP A 25 -8.75 -10.64 12.58
C ASP A 25 -7.62 -9.62 12.45
N PHE A 26 -7.42 -9.03 11.27
CA PHE A 26 -6.49 -7.92 11.11
C PHE A 26 -7.18 -6.61 11.50
N LYS A 27 -6.39 -5.68 12.04
CA LYS A 27 -6.85 -4.32 12.25
C LYS A 27 -6.44 -3.49 11.04
N VAL A 28 -7.37 -2.78 10.42
CA VAL A 28 -7.14 -2.13 9.13
C VAL A 28 -7.48 -0.64 9.18
N ASP A 29 -6.56 0.19 8.71
CA ASP A 29 -6.80 1.61 8.48
C ASP A 29 -6.71 1.88 6.98
N ILE A 30 -7.40 2.89 6.50
CA ILE A 30 -7.44 3.27 5.09
C ILE A 30 -7.02 4.71 4.91
N CYS A 31 -6.17 4.97 3.91
CA CYS A 31 -5.89 6.31 3.40
C CYS A 31 -6.21 6.32 1.91
N ASN A 32 -6.76 7.42 1.42
CA ASN A 32 -7.24 7.49 0.04
C ASN A 32 -6.33 8.30 -0.90
N THR A 33 -5.23 8.84 -0.38
CA THR A 33 -4.22 9.53 -1.20
C THR A 33 -2.83 9.07 -0.80
N GLY A 34 -1.88 9.20 -1.72
CA GLY A 34 -0.49 8.85 -1.45
C GLY A 34 0.14 9.69 -0.36
N ASP A 35 -0.12 11.00 -0.36
CA ASP A 35 0.40 11.93 0.63
C ASP A 35 -0.06 11.55 2.04
N GLU A 36 -1.36 11.33 2.20
CA GLU A 36 -1.94 10.95 3.48
C GLU A 36 -1.43 9.58 3.91
N GLY A 37 -1.35 8.64 2.96
CA GLY A 37 -0.87 7.29 3.23
C GLY A 37 0.56 7.28 3.72
N LEU A 38 1.44 8.04 3.08
CA LEU A 38 2.83 8.15 3.50
C LEU A 38 2.94 8.72 4.91
N LYS A 39 2.24 9.80 5.18
CA LYS A 39 2.25 10.44 6.49
C LYS A 39 1.74 9.50 7.57
N THR A 40 0.65 8.80 7.31
CA THR A 40 0.06 7.86 8.24
C THR A 40 0.98 6.66 8.49
N ALA A 41 1.60 6.15 7.43
CA ALA A 41 2.52 5.02 7.54
C ALA A 41 3.75 5.37 8.39
N LEU A 42 4.27 6.59 8.23
CA LEU A 42 5.44 7.03 9.00
C LEU A 42 5.12 7.29 10.46
N ALA A 43 3.88 7.69 10.76
CA ALA A 43 3.45 8.01 12.12
C ALA A 43 2.96 6.79 12.91
N GLY A 44 2.57 5.71 12.24
CA GLY A 44 1.99 4.53 12.87
C GLY A 44 2.91 3.32 12.85
N ASP A 45 2.52 2.30 13.61
CA ASP A 45 3.22 1.01 13.66
C ASP A 45 2.43 -0.03 12.88
N TYR A 46 2.63 -0.07 11.57
CA TYR A 46 1.94 -1.05 10.74
C TYR A 46 2.80 -2.26 10.49
N ASP A 47 2.15 -3.42 10.43
CA ASP A 47 2.83 -4.69 10.14
C ASP A 47 2.89 -4.96 8.66
N LEU A 48 2.01 -4.31 7.89
CA LEU A 48 1.93 -4.48 6.44
C LEU A 48 1.27 -3.25 5.83
N ILE A 49 1.73 -2.85 4.64
CA ILE A 49 1.08 -1.80 3.86
C ILE A 49 0.65 -2.38 2.53
N ILE A 50 -0.62 -2.19 2.17
CA ILE A 50 -1.15 -2.53 0.84
C ILE A 50 -1.27 -1.22 0.09
N LEU A 51 -0.57 -1.10 -1.03
CA LEU A 51 -0.35 0.17 -1.72
C LEU A 51 -0.79 0.06 -3.17
N ASP A 52 -1.74 0.91 -3.56
CA ASP A 52 -2.16 1.02 -4.96
C ASP A 52 -1.14 1.87 -5.71
N LEU A 53 -0.78 1.44 -6.92
CA LEU A 53 0.16 2.18 -7.76
C LEU A 53 -0.48 3.38 -8.44
N MET A 54 -1.78 3.32 -8.67
CA MET A 54 -2.52 4.34 -9.44
C MET A 54 -3.20 5.35 -8.52
N LEU A 55 -2.41 6.06 -7.72
CA LEU A 55 -2.93 7.05 -6.79
C LEU A 55 -2.88 8.46 -7.39
N PRO A 56 -3.86 9.32 -7.05
CA PRO A 56 -3.76 10.73 -7.44
C PRO A 56 -2.68 11.43 -6.61
N GLY A 57 -2.04 12.43 -7.21
CA GLY A 57 -0.97 13.17 -6.55
C GLY A 57 0.31 12.37 -6.48
N MET A 58 0.66 11.93 -5.29
CA MET A 58 1.83 11.08 -5.07
C MET A 58 1.47 9.62 -5.40
N ASP A 59 2.07 9.07 -6.45
CA ASP A 59 1.75 7.70 -6.87
C ASP A 59 2.38 6.64 -5.96
N GLY A 60 1.97 5.38 -6.18
CA GLY A 60 2.41 4.28 -5.32
C GLY A 60 3.90 4.05 -5.34
N TYR A 61 4.57 4.23 -6.48
CA TYR A 61 6.02 4.07 -6.56
C TYR A 61 6.73 5.10 -5.70
N GLN A 62 6.27 6.34 -5.74
CA GLN A 62 6.86 7.42 -4.96
C GLN A 62 6.66 7.18 -3.46
N VAL A 63 5.47 6.73 -3.07
CA VAL A 63 5.18 6.40 -1.66
C VAL A 63 6.13 5.31 -1.17
N CYS A 64 6.29 4.25 -1.95
CA CYS A 64 7.18 3.15 -1.60
C CYS A 64 8.63 3.62 -1.45
N ARG A 65 9.11 4.42 -2.39
CA ARG A 65 10.47 4.94 -2.37
C ARG A 65 10.72 5.77 -1.11
N GLU A 66 9.81 6.66 -0.78
CA GLU A 66 9.97 7.52 0.39
C GLU A 66 9.85 6.75 1.70
N LEU A 67 8.97 5.75 1.75
CA LEU A 67 8.89 4.89 2.93
C LEU A 67 10.19 4.14 3.19
N ARG A 68 10.84 3.67 2.15
CA ARG A 68 12.07 2.89 2.29
C ARG A 68 13.24 3.70 2.80
N THR A 69 13.16 5.02 2.80
CA THR A 69 14.22 5.85 3.39
C THR A 69 14.29 5.70 4.91
N THR A 70 13.16 5.39 5.55
CA THR A 70 13.08 5.35 7.02
C THR A 70 12.38 4.12 7.58
N SER A 71 11.81 3.24 6.74
CA SER A 71 11.01 2.12 7.22
C SER A 71 11.33 0.84 6.45
N GLN A 72 11.26 -0.29 7.16
CA GLN A 72 11.40 -1.62 6.56
C GLN A 72 10.08 -2.38 6.59
N VAL A 73 8.97 -1.69 6.77
CA VAL A 73 7.66 -2.32 6.82
C VAL A 73 7.37 -3.08 5.52
N PRO A 74 6.84 -4.32 5.58
CA PRO A 74 6.47 -5.04 4.37
C PRO A 74 5.43 -4.30 3.55
N ILE A 75 5.62 -4.25 2.23
CA ILE A 75 4.71 -3.56 1.31
C ILE A 75 4.30 -4.51 0.20
N ILE A 76 3.00 -4.60 -0.04
CA ILE A 76 2.43 -5.29 -1.19
C ILE A 76 1.89 -4.22 -2.13
N MET A 77 2.39 -4.20 -3.37
CA MET A 77 1.95 -3.22 -4.36
C MET A 77 0.92 -3.86 -5.29
N LEU A 78 -0.19 -3.17 -5.51
CA LEU A 78 -1.27 -3.63 -6.36
C LEU A 78 -1.32 -2.80 -7.64
N SER A 79 -1.53 -3.47 -8.77
CA SER A 79 -1.66 -2.79 -10.05
C SER A 79 -2.78 -3.41 -10.87
N ALA A 80 -3.59 -2.58 -11.48
CA ALA A 80 -4.64 -3.03 -12.41
C ALA A 80 -4.08 -3.31 -13.80
N LYS A 81 -2.85 -2.92 -14.08
CA LYS A 81 -2.29 -3.03 -15.43
C LYS A 81 -1.82 -4.43 -15.80
N GLY A 82 -1.25 -5.15 -14.86
CA GLY A 82 -0.80 -6.52 -15.12
C GLY A 82 0.43 -6.66 -16.01
N GLU A 83 1.20 -5.63 -16.23
CA GLU A 83 2.36 -5.67 -17.12
C GLU A 83 3.62 -6.08 -16.36
N ILE A 84 4.45 -6.90 -17.00
CA ILE A 84 5.72 -7.36 -16.44
C ILE A 84 6.62 -6.19 -16.09
N PHE A 85 6.62 -5.17 -16.94
CA PHE A 85 7.43 -3.96 -16.73
C PHE A 85 7.09 -3.30 -15.39
N ASP A 86 5.80 -3.13 -15.09
CA ASP A 86 5.38 -2.51 -13.84
C ASP A 86 5.80 -3.36 -12.63
N LYS A 87 5.73 -4.68 -12.78
CA LYS A 87 6.13 -5.60 -11.73
C LYS A 87 7.61 -5.45 -11.37
N VAL A 88 8.47 -5.41 -12.38
CA VAL A 88 9.91 -5.26 -12.20
C VAL A 88 10.21 -3.93 -11.52
N LEU A 89 9.59 -2.86 -12.00
CA LEU A 89 9.80 -1.52 -11.44
C LEU A 89 9.36 -1.46 -9.97
N GLY A 90 8.23 -2.08 -9.65
CA GLY A 90 7.74 -2.13 -8.27
C GLY A 90 8.74 -2.80 -7.32
N LEU A 91 9.31 -3.93 -7.75
CA LEU A 91 10.30 -4.65 -6.95
C LEU A 91 11.59 -3.86 -6.80
N GLU A 92 12.04 -3.17 -7.84
CA GLU A 92 13.24 -2.34 -7.80
C GLU A 92 13.10 -1.17 -6.81
N LEU A 93 11.87 -0.70 -6.57
CA LEU A 93 11.62 0.38 -5.63
C LEU A 93 11.50 -0.11 -4.18
N GLY A 94 11.70 -1.39 -3.94
CA GLY A 94 11.78 -1.94 -2.59
C GLY A 94 10.49 -2.56 -2.08
N ALA A 95 9.51 -2.82 -2.94
CA ALA A 95 8.33 -3.56 -2.54
C ALA A 95 8.70 -5.02 -2.30
N ASP A 96 8.09 -5.62 -1.28
CA ASP A 96 8.36 -7.03 -0.93
C ASP A 96 7.60 -7.99 -1.83
N ASP A 97 6.48 -7.54 -2.39
CA ASP A 97 5.67 -8.33 -3.30
C ASP A 97 4.92 -7.39 -4.24
N TYR A 98 4.46 -7.94 -5.34
CA TYR A 98 3.76 -7.19 -6.37
C TYR A 98 2.61 -8.03 -6.90
N MET A 99 1.39 -7.51 -6.79
CA MET A 99 0.18 -8.20 -7.21
C MET A 99 -0.53 -7.44 -8.32
N ILE A 100 -1.06 -8.18 -9.26
CA ILE A 100 -1.78 -7.65 -10.42
C ILE A 100 -3.28 -7.80 -10.20
#